data_832427a55a63907071066c9402b714c8
#
_entry.id   832427a55a63907071066c9402b714c8
#
_cell.length_a   1.000
_cell.length_b   1.000
_cell.length_c   1.000
_cell.angle_alpha   90.00
_cell.angle_beta   90.00
_cell.angle_gamma   90.00
#
_symmetry.space_group_name_H-M   'P 1'
#
loop_
_entity.id
_entity.type
_entity.pdbx_description
1 polymer ?
#
loop_
_entity_poly.entity_id
_entity_poly.type
_entity_poly.pdbx_seq_one_letter_code
_entity_poly.pdbx_strand_id
1 'polypeptide(L)'
;DIRLSLVGSEMCIRDRNKDISSPRLNGDGIYKNVTGFHTRLGIDTTYVTGNCETAHVMCRYAEGLLCYAEAAAELGQYNDNVAEKTLKPLRQRAGVVYVTPAADPHFPFQGLPPAVQEVRRERRSELSLQGFRLDDLMRWRVAGTLKSVEGRGRGAYLGKDGVLYLSFSPSLRKEGLNHVLTDNEGWMDPLKEYLPEGYKFNEDRDYLLPIPPDEIQMDHELNQNPGWPTK
;
A
#
# COMPACT_ATOMS: atom_id res chain seq x y z
N ASP A 1 9.22 -2.31 -10.56
CA ASP A 1 10.01 -1.41 -9.70
C ASP A 1 9.05 -0.61 -8.84
N ILE A 2 8.72 -1.13 -7.67
CA ILE A 2 8.19 -0.29 -6.60
C ILE A 2 9.34 0.65 -6.30
N ARG A 3 9.21 1.89 -6.75
CA ARG A 3 10.26 2.89 -6.54
C ARG A 3 10.37 3.10 -5.03
N LEU A 4 11.35 2.45 -4.45
CA LEU A 4 11.75 2.55 -3.05
C LEU A 4 11.90 4.00 -2.57
N SER A 5 12.04 4.96 -3.50
CA SER A 5 12.18 6.38 -3.20
C SER A 5 10.91 7.04 -2.64
N LEU A 6 9.70 6.57 -2.97
CA LEU A 6 8.46 7.12 -2.40
C LEU A 6 8.22 6.61 -0.97
N VAL A 7 8.66 5.41 -0.72
CA VAL A 7 8.58 4.79 0.60
C VAL A 7 9.81 5.16 1.43
N GLY A 8 10.96 5.34 0.79
CA GLY A 8 12.25 5.57 1.45
C GLY A 8 12.43 6.97 2.04
N SER A 9 11.92 8.03 1.42
CA SER A 9 12.07 9.38 1.96
C SER A 9 11.19 9.64 3.19
N GLU A 10 10.14 8.85 3.38
CA GLU A 10 9.22 8.97 4.51
C GLU A 10 9.40 7.86 5.56
N MET A 11 10.34 6.94 5.37
CA MET A 11 10.47 5.74 6.19
C MET A 11 11.70 5.67 7.09
N CYS A 12 12.47 6.74 7.22
CA CYS A 12 13.56 6.78 8.20
C CYS A 12 13.04 7.31 9.53
N ILE A 13 12.85 6.44 10.51
CA ILE A 13 12.63 6.85 11.90
C ILE A 13 13.99 7.26 12.49
N ARG A 14 14.10 8.52 12.82
CA ARG A 14 15.14 9.03 13.69
C ARG A 14 14.63 8.93 15.12
N ASP A 15 15.04 7.89 15.83
CA ASP A 15 14.88 7.89 17.28
C ASP A 15 15.78 8.97 17.88
N ARG A 16 15.35 9.65 18.95
CA ARG A 16 15.98 10.86 19.48
C ARG A 16 17.45 10.71 19.86
N ASN A 17 17.97 9.50 19.95
CA ASN A 17 19.35 9.23 20.38
C ASN A 17 20.12 8.22 19.53
N LYS A 18 19.52 7.64 18.47
CA LYS A 18 20.23 6.70 17.59
C LYS A 18 19.67 6.82 16.18
N ASP A 19 20.55 7.02 15.21
CA ASP A 19 20.22 6.82 13.81
C ASP A 19 19.88 5.35 13.62
N ILE A 20 18.57 5.04 13.51
CA ILE A 20 18.14 3.71 13.10
C ILE A 20 18.35 3.67 11.59
N SER A 21 19.52 3.22 11.20
CA SER A 21 19.91 3.09 9.78
C SER A 21 19.18 1.93 9.08
N SER A 22 18.57 1.03 9.84
CA SER A 22 17.84 -0.12 9.29
C SER A 22 16.69 -0.55 10.21
N PRO A 23 15.60 -1.13 9.63
CA PRO A 23 14.51 -1.69 10.41
C PRO A 23 14.99 -2.80 11.36
N ARG A 24 14.43 -2.86 12.56
CA ARG A 24 14.70 -3.96 13.50
C ARG A 24 13.93 -5.20 13.07
N LEU A 25 14.56 -6.11 12.36
CA LEU A 25 13.95 -7.38 11.94
C LEU A 25 13.88 -8.42 13.05
N ASN A 26 14.70 -8.29 14.09
CA ASN A 26 14.85 -9.23 15.20
C ASN A 26 14.22 -8.75 16.51
N GLY A 27 13.37 -7.74 16.47
CA GLY A 27 12.72 -7.25 17.68
C GLY A 27 11.73 -8.28 18.24
N ASP A 28 11.66 -8.41 19.56
CA ASP A 28 10.61 -9.19 20.23
C ASP A 28 9.33 -8.40 20.35
N GLY A 29 8.19 -9.08 20.25
CA GLY A 29 6.87 -8.50 20.47
C GLY A 29 6.53 -7.35 19.50
N ILE A 30 6.08 -6.22 20.07
CA ILE A 30 5.59 -5.05 19.32
C ILE A 30 6.65 -4.31 18.51
N TYR A 31 7.93 -4.57 18.76
CA TYR A 31 9.04 -3.93 18.05
C TYR A 31 9.51 -4.70 16.82
N LYS A 32 8.91 -5.87 16.54
CA LYS A 32 9.29 -6.69 15.40
C LYS A 32 8.79 -6.04 14.10
N ASN A 33 9.71 -5.73 13.21
CA ASN A 33 9.40 -5.29 11.87
C ASN A 33 9.39 -6.48 10.91
N VAL A 34 8.24 -6.79 10.36
CA VAL A 34 8.02 -7.95 9.48
C VAL A 34 8.05 -7.62 8.00
N THR A 35 8.11 -6.33 7.65
CA THR A 35 8.09 -5.87 6.26
C THR A 35 9.41 -5.29 5.79
N GLY A 36 10.33 -4.99 6.69
CA GLY A 36 11.57 -4.26 6.39
C GLY A 36 11.37 -2.76 6.17
N PHE A 37 10.16 -2.23 6.42
CA PHE A 37 9.83 -0.83 6.23
C PHE A 37 9.23 -0.23 7.50
N HIS A 38 9.53 1.04 7.76
CA HIS A 38 8.89 1.84 8.79
C HIS A 38 8.10 2.98 8.17
N THR A 39 6.92 3.27 8.71
CA THR A 39 6.16 4.43 8.28
C THR A 39 6.68 5.69 8.97
N ARG A 40 6.72 6.78 8.23
CA ARG A 40 7.08 8.11 8.73
C ARG A 40 5.89 9.07 8.69
N LEU A 41 4.80 8.67 8.10
CA LEU A 41 3.60 9.46 7.99
C LEU A 41 3.01 9.75 9.39
N GLY A 42 2.77 11.02 9.71
CA GLY A 42 2.20 11.43 10.99
C GLY A 42 3.17 11.43 12.17
N ILE A 43 4.47 11.33 11.92
CA ILE A 43 5.47 11.45 13.00
C ILE A 43 5.64 12.92 13.38
N ASP A 44 5.43 13.19 14.65
CA ASP A 44 5.76 14.47 15.26
C ASP A 44 7.22 14.47 15.72
N THR A 45 8.03 15.33 15.12
CA THR A 45 9.45 15.49 15.50
C THR A 45 9.65 16.15 16.85
N THR A 46 8.60 16.79 17.38
CA THR A 46 8.59 17.47 18.67
C THR A 46 8.00 16.62 19.80
N TYR A 47 7.54 15.41 19.48
CA TYR A 47 6.94 14.47 20.44
C TYR A 47 7.81 14.29 21.69
N VAL A 48 7.23 14.50 22.84
CA VAL A 48 7.79 14.16 24.15
C VAL A 48 7.00 13.01 24.74
N THR A 49 7.69 12.01 25.29
CA THR A 49 7.05 10.81 25.87
C THR A 49 5.94 11.21 26.84
N GLY A 50 4.73 10.72 26.56
CA GLY A 50 3.54 11.01 27.37
C GLY A 50 2.74 12.23 26.95
N ASN A 51 3.21 13.06 26.03
CA ASN A 51 2.49 14.21 25.52
C ASN A 51 2.54 14.22 23.98
N CYS A 52 1.42 13.96 23.33
CA CYS A 52 1.29 14.01 21.88
C CYS A 52 0.34 15.14 21.48
N GLU A 53 0.89 16.17 20.89
CA GLU A 53 0.15 17.34 20.38
C GLU A 53 -0.03 17.29 18.86
N THR A 54 0.32 16.15 18.24
CA THR A 54 0.23 15.98 16.79
C THR A 54 -1.21 16.06 16.33
N ALA A 55 -1.48 16.98 15.41
CA ALA A 55 -2.79 17.11 14.80
C ALA A 55 -3.16 15.84 14.00
N HIS A 56 -4.38 15.34 14.19
CA HIS A 56 -4.90 14.24 13.39
C HIS A 56 -5.24 14.74 11.97
N VAL A 57 -4.59 14.16 10.97
CA VAL A 57 -4.83 14.51 9.57
C VAL A 57 -6.08 13.80 9.08
N MET A 58 -7.16 14.55 8.87
CA MET A 58 -8.44 14.02 8.37
C MET A 58 -8.44 13.84 6.85
N CYS A 59 -7.82 14.76 6.13
CA CYS A 59 -7.73 14.74 4.67
C CYS A 59 -6.43 15.40 4.23
N ARG A 60 -5.81 14.88 3.20
CA ARG A 60 -4.59 15.47 2.61
C ARG A 60 -4.87 16.03 1.23
N TYR A 61 -4.18 17.11 0.89
CA TYR A 61 -4.29 17.73 -0.43
C TYR A 61 -3.95 16.74 -1.57
N ALA A 62 -3.01 15.80 -1.31
CA ALA A 62 -2.67 14.74 -2.25
C ALA A 62 -3.87 13.89 -2.68
N GLU A 63 -4.81 13.64 -1.78
CA GLU A 63 -6.05 12.92 -2.10
C GLU A 63 -6.88 13.66 -3.15
N GLY A 64 -7.11 14.95 -2.97
CA GLY A 64 -7.84 15.78 -3.94
C GLY A 64 -7.16 15.84 -5.29
N LEU A 65 -5.82 15.98 -5.32
CA LEU A 65 -5.04 15.97 -6.55
C LEU A 65 -5.16 14.64 -7.29
N LEU A 66 -5.12 13.53 -6.58
CA LEU A 66 -5.23 12.18 -7.15
C LEU A 66 -6.65 11.87 -7.59
N CYS A 67 -7.68 12.36 -6.90
CA CYS A 67 -9.06 12.26 -7.37
C CYS A 67 -9.25 13.01 -8.68
N TYR A 68 -8.71 14.22 -8.81
CA TYR A 68 -8.77 14.98 -10.06
C TYR A 68 -8.00 14.29 -11.18
N ALA A 69 -6.79 13.80 -10.90
CA ALA A 69 -5.99 13.08 -11.89
C ALA A 69 -6.69 11.81 -12.40
N GLU A 70 -7.31 11.06 -11.49
CA GLU A 70 -8.04 9.85 -11.83
C GLU A 70 -9.26 10.16 -12.69
N ALA A 71 -10.09 11.13 -12.31
CA ALA A 71 -11.24 11.54 -13.10
C ALA A 71 -10.83 11.97 -14.52
N ALA A 72 -9.76 12.77 -14.64
CA ALA A 72 -9.24 13.17 -15.95
C ALA A 72 -8.71 11.98 -16.77
N ALA A 73 -8.05 11.02 -16.13
CA ALA A 73 -7.53 9.82 -16.80
C ALA A 73 -8.65 8.89 -17.28
N GLU A 74 -9.65 8.64 -16.47
CA GLU A 74 -10.81 7.81 -16.82
C GLU A 74 -11.65 8.44 -17.94
N LEU A 75 -11.73 9.77 -18.01
CA LEU A 75 -12.39 10.50 -19.09
C LEU A 75 -11.52 10.64 -20.36
N GLY A 76 -10.31 10.12 -20.37
CA GLY A 76 -9.37 10.30 -21.49
C GLY A 76 -8.86 11.73 -21.67
N GLN A 77 -8.97 12.57 -20.65
CA GLN A 77 -8.58 13.99 -20.65
C GLN A 77 -7.26 14.26 -19.93
N TYR A 78 -6.55 13.21 -19.53
CA TYR A 78 -5.25 13.36 -18.89
C TYR A 78 -4.22 13.89 -19.89
N ASN A 79 -3.62 15.03 -19.57
CA ASN A 79 -2.65 15.72 -20.39
C ASN A 79 -1.58 16.40 -19.51
N ASP A 80 -0.61 17.09 -20.11
CA ASP A 80 0.47 17.73 -19.37
C ASP A 80 -0.02 18.79 -18.39
N ASN A 81 -1.09 19.52 -18.69
CA ASN A 81 -1.66 20.51 -17.77
C ASN A 81 -2.27 19.84 -16.52
N VAL A 82 -2.93 18.69 -16.69
CA VAL A 82 -3.42 17.89 -15.56
C VAL A 82 -2.22 17.36 -14.76
N ALA A 83 -1.19 16.83 -15.43
CA ALA A 83 0.00 16.33 -14.77
C ALA A 83 0.73 17.41 -13.96
N GLU A 84 0.85 18.63 -14.49
CA GLU A 84 1.45 19.79 -13.79
C GLU A 84 0.73 20.13 -12.49
N LYS A 85 -0.59 19.98 -12.49
CA LYS A 85 -1.42 20.30 -11.30
C LYS A 85 -1.52 19.15 -10.32
N THR A 86 -1.16 17.91 -10.70
CA THR A 86 -1.45 16.71 -9.92
C THR A 86 -0.19 15.88 -9.63
N LEU A 87 0.20 14.98 -10.53
CA LEU A 87 1.26 14.00 -10.30
C LEU A 87 2.65 14.65 -10.19
N LYS A 88 2.94 15.69 -10.97
CA LYS A 88 4.26 16.33 -10.93
C LYS A 88 4.59 16.94 -9.56
N PRO A 89 3.72 17.74 -8.92
CA PRO A 89 3.98 18.25 -7.58
C PRO A 89 4.17 17.16 -6.54
N LEU A 90 3.38 16.08 -6.59
CA LEU A 90 3.50 14.95 -5.67
C LEU A 90 4.86 14.25 -5.81
N ARG A 91 5.29 13.99 -7.04
CA ARG A 91 6.59 13.37 -7.32
C ARG A 91 7.77 14.28 -7.00
N GLN A 92 7.64 15.57 -7.30
CA GLN A 92 8.67 16.54 -6.94
C GLN A 92 8.89 16.58 -5.43
N ARG A 93 7.81 16.61 -4.65
CA ARG A 93 7.88 16.53 -3.19
C ARG A 93 8.58 15.25 -2.71
N ALA A 94 8.33 14.12 -3.38
CA ALA A 94 8.93 12.83 -3.07
C ALA A 94 10.34 12.65 -3.65
N GLY A 95 10.90 13.65 -4.36
CA GLY A 95 12.21 13.54 -5.01
C GLY A 95 12.22 12.58 -6.21
N VAL A 96 11.06 12.29 -6.81
CA VAL A 96 10.91 11.38 -7.94
C VAL A 96 10.67 12.16 -9.22
N VAL A 97 11.38 11.79 -10.27
CA VAL A 97 11.20 12.40 -11.58
C VAL A 97 9.86 11.96 -12.19
N TYR A 98 9.08 12.93 -12.66
CA TYR A 98 7.88 12.62 -13.42
C TYR A 98 8.27 12.12 -14.82
N VAL A 99 7.64 11.03 -15.24
CA VAL A 99 7.75 10.47 -16.58
C VAL A 99 6.35 10.43 -17.17
N THR A 100 6.21 10.81 -18.44
CA THR A 100 4.94 10.71 -19.16
C THR A 100 4.41 9.28 -19.11
N PRO A 101 3.13 9.07 -18.82
CA PRO A 101 2.55 7.73 -18.72
C PRO A 101 2.76 6.90 -19.99
N ALA A 102 3.33 5.72 -19.83
CA ALA A 102 3.50 4.72 -20.87
C ALA A 102 2.88 3.40 -20.45
N ALA A 103 2.47 2.58 -21.40
CA ALA A 103 1.94 1.26 -21.10
C ALA A 103 2.98 0.41 -20.35
N ASP A 104 2.57 -0.16 -19.23
CA ASP A 104 3.40 -1.04 -18.43
C ASP A 104 2.88 -2.48 -18.55
N PRO A 105 3.65 -3.37 -19.23
CA PRO A 105 3.24 -4.76 -19.41
C PRO A 105 3.17 -5.54 -18.09
N HIS A 106 3.83 -5.06 -17.05
CA HIS A 106 3.82 -5.66 -15.71
C HIS A 106 2.77 -5.04 -14.78
N PHE A 107 1.96 -4.09 -15.28
CA PHE A 107 0.90 -3.54 -14.46
C PHE A 107 -0.16 -4.61 -14.16
N PRO A 108 -0.59 -4.75 -12.88
CA PRO A 108 -1.47 -5.86 -12.47
C PRO A 108 -2.82 -5.89 -13.20
N PHE A 109 -3.28 -4.74 -13.70
CA PHE A 109 -4.57 -4.59 -14.36
C PHE A 109 -4.37 -4.25 -15.82
N GLN A 110 -4.26 -5.28 -16.65
CA GLN A 110 -4.02 -5.13 -18.09
C GLN A 110 -5.23 -4.49 -18.81
N GLY A 111 -4.97 -3.93 -19.99
CA GLY A 111 -6.02 -3.35 -20.84
C GLY A 111 -6.46 -1.92 -20.48
N LEU A 112 -5.89 -1.32 -19.43
CA LEU A 112 -6.17 0.07 -19.07
C LEU A 112 -5.29 1.05 -19.88
N PRO A 113 -5.80 2.25 -20.17
CA PRO A 113 -5.00 3.32 -20.75
C PRO A 113 -3.77 3.65 -19.87
N PRO A 114 -2.62 4.03 -20.47
CA PRO A 114 -1.40 4.33 -19.72
C PRO A 114 -1.57 5.37 -18.62
N ALA A 115 -2.36 6.41 -18.85
CA ALA A 115 -2.66 7.44 -17.87
C ALA A 115 -3.40 6.88 -16.65
N VAL A 116 -4.38 5.98 -16.86
CA VAL A 116 -5.12 5.33 -15.79
C VAL A 116 -4.20 4.41 -14.98
N GLN A 117 -3.35 3.63 -15.66
CA GLN A 117 -2.36 2.79 -14.98
C GLN A 117 -1.46 3.62 -14.07
N GLU A 118 -0.95 4.74 -14.59
CA GLU A 118 -0.02 5.59 -13.85
C GLU A 118 -0.69 6.29 -12.65
N VAL A 119 -1.89 6.81 -12.82
CA VAL A 119 -2.63 7.45 -11.73
C VAL A 119 -3.00 6.43 -10.65
N ARG A 120 -3.45 5.23 -11.01
CA ARG A 120 -3.75 4.16 -10.04
C ARG A 120 -2.49 3.69 -9.30
N ARG A 121 -1.33 3.68 -9.98
CA ARG A 121 -0.03 3.42 -9.33
C ARG A 121 0.32 4.51 -8.33
N GLU A 122 0.18 5.77 -8.71
CA GLU A 122 0.46 6.90 -7.84
C GLU A 122 -0.45 6.93 -6.62
N ARG A 123 -1.76 6.66 -6.79
CA ARG A 123 -2.70 6.53 -5.67
C ARG A 123 -2.25 5.47 -4.66
N ARG A 124 -1.87 4.29 -5.17
CA ARG A 124 -1.37 3.21 -4.31
C ARG A 124 -0.14 3.63 -3.51
N SER A 125 0.77 4.36 -4.12
CA SER A 125 2.04 4.76 -3.49
C SER A 125 1.86 5.93 -2.54
N GLU A 126 1.20 7.01 -2.98
CA GLU A 126 1.04 8.24 -2.22
C GLU A 126 0.08 8.10 -1.04
N LEU A 127 -1.00 7.33 -1.21
CA LEU A 127 -2.02 7.11 -0.17
C LEU A 127 -1.81 5.81 0.61
N SER A 128 -0.61 5.24 0.56
CA SER A 128 -0.27 4.04 1.33
C SER A 128 -0.54 4.22 2.82
N LEU A 129 -1.13 3.19 3.45
CA LEU A 129 -1.44 3.15 4.89
C LEU A 129 -2.43 4.21 5.39
N GLN A 130 -3.18 4.85 4.49
CA GLN A 130 -4.19 5.85 4.82
C GLN A 130 -5.63 5.33 4.64
N GLY A 131 -5.81 4.04 4.48
CA GLY A 131 -7.13 3.39 4.42
C GLY A 131 -7.75 3.28 3.02
N PHE A 132 -7.24 3.98 2.00
CA PHE A 132 -7.87 4.06 0.68
C PHE A 132 -7.78 2.79 -0.18
N ARG A 133 -6.83 1.89 0.10
CA ARG A 133 -6.52 0.79 -0.83
C ARG A 133 -7.66 -0.18 -1.05
N LEU A 134 -8.38 -0.55 0.00
CA LEU A 134 -9.50 -1.48 -0.10
C LEU A 134 -10.61 -0.87 -0.95
N ASP A 135 -10.99 0.37 -0.67
CA ASP A 135 -12.03 1.09 -1.42
C ASP A 135 -11.66 1.23 -2.90
N ASP A 136 -10.39 1.55 -3.20
CA ASP A 136 -9.88 1.61 -4.56
C ASP A 136 -10.01 0.27 -5.28
N LEU A 137 -9.65 -0.84 -4.64
CA LEU A 137 -9.77 -2.18 -5.21
C LEU A 137 -11.23 -2.58 -5.47
N MET A 138 -12.13 -2.21 -4.56
CA MET A 138 -13.56 -2.48 -4.68
C MET A 138 -14.19 -1.66 -5.80
N ARG A 139 -14.01 -0.33 -5.82
CA ARG A 139 -14.60 0.55 -6.83
C ARG A 139 -14.02 0.35 -8.25
N TRP A 140 -12.76 -0.06 -8.36
CA TRP A 140 -12.16 -0.45 -9.65
C TRP A 140 -12.54 -1.87 -10.07
N ARG A 141 -13.21 -2.62 -9.22
CA ARG A 141 -13.60 -4.02 -9.41
C ARG A 141 -12.41 -4.92 -9.73
N VAL A 142 -11.33 -4.77 -8.99
CA VAL A 142 -10.07 -5.51 -9.16
C VAL A 142 -9.63 -6.24 -7.89
N ALA A 143 -10.50 -6.34 -6.89
CA ALA A 143 -10.20 -7.02 -5.64
C ALA A 143 -9.95 -8.53 -5.81
N GLY A 144 -10.39 -9.12 -6.91
CA GLY A 144 -10.04 -10.50 -7.28
C GLY A 144 -8.55 -10.77 -7.39
N THR A 145 -7.73 -9.74 -7.63
CA THR A 145 -6.25 -9.85 -7.62
C THR A 145 -5.68 -10.19 -6.24
N LEU A 146 -6.45 -10.00 -5.16
CA LEU A 146 -6.04 -10.38 -3.81
C LEU A 146 -6.03 -11.89 -3.58
N LYS A 147 -6.71 -12.68 -4.42
CA LYS A 147 -6.81 -14.14 -4.27
C LYS A 147 -5.48 -14.86 -4.45
N SER A 148 -4.58 -14.29 -5.23
CA SER A 148 -3.30 -14.92 -5.52
C SER A 148 -2.27 -14.67 -4.42
N VAL A 149 -1.22 -15.48 -4.44
CA VAL A 149 -0.06 -15.30 -3.55
C VAL A 149 0.60 -13.93 -3.77
N GLU A 150 0.60 -13.46 -5.03
CA GLU A 150 1.10 -12.13 -5.40
C GLU A 150 0.23 -10.99 -4.85
N GLY A 151 -1.03 -11.27 -4.53
CA GLY A 151 -1.94 -10.33 -3.87
C GLY A 151 -1.58 -10.06 -2.41
N ARG A 152 -0.81 -10.95 -1.76
CA ARG A 152 -0.23 -10.67 -0.45
C ARG A 152 0.78 -9.54 -0.57
N GLY A 153 0.77 -8.63 0.39
CA GLY A 153 1.79 -7.58 0.43
C GLY A 153 3.17 -8.16 0.71
N ARG A 154 4.10 -7.93 -0.20
CA ARG A 154 5.52 -8.23 0.01
C ARG A 154 6.20 -7.10 0.76
N GLY A 155 7.14 -7.43 1.61
CA GLY A 155 8.05 -6.48 2.27
C GLY A 155 9.29 -6.19 1.42
N ALA A 156 10.37 -5.80 2.10
CA ALA A 156 11.63 -5.48 1.45
C ALA A 156 12.32 -6.74 0.89
N TYR A 157 13.14 -6.53 -0.12
CA TYR A 157 13.98 -7.59 -0.68
C TYR A 157 15.18 -7.88 0.23
N LEU A 158 15.31 -9.12 0.66
CA LEU A 158 16.40 -9.60 1.52
C LEU A 158 17.36 -10.53 0.79
N GLY A 159 17.32 -10.59 -0.53
CA GLY A 159 18.33 -11.31 -1.29
C GLY A 159 19.75 -10.82 -0.97
N LYS A 160 20.75 -11.71 -1.06
CA LYS A 160 22.13 -11.43 -0.65
C LYS A 160 22.79 -10.24 -1.35
N ASP A 161 22.27 -9.84 -2.49
CA ASP A 161 22.65 -8.69 -3.30
C ASP A 161 21.81 -7.44 -3.00
N GLY A 162 20.77 -7.58 -2.16
CA GLY A 162 19.84 -6.51 -1.83
C GLY A 162 20.46 -5.45 -0.92
N VAL A 163 20.14 -4.17 -1.18
CA VAL A 163 20.64 -3.03 -0.41
C VAL A 163 20.32 -3.17 1.08
N LEU A 164 19.11 -3.62 1.42
CA LEU A 164 18.73 -3.81 2.81
C LEU A 164 19.56 -4.92 3.46
N TYR A 165 19.75 -6.06 2.80
CA TYR A 165 20.57 -7.14 3.30
C TYR A 165 22.01 -6.68 3.54
N LEU A 166 22.58 -5.92 2.60
CA LEU A 166 23.95 -5.42 2.68
C LEU A 166 24.12 -4.35 3.77
N SER A 167 23.06 -3.66 4.16
CA SER A 167 23.09 -2.67 5.25
C SER A 167 23.21 -3.29 6.65
N PHE A 168 22.91 -4.58 6.80
CA PHE A 168 23.02 -5.27 8.10
C PHE A 168 24.46 -5.64 8.44
N SER A 169 24.78 -5.65 9.72
CA SER A 169 26.06 -6.15 10.20
C SER A 169 26.24 -7.64 9.87
N PRO A 170 27.46 -8.14 9.70
CA PRO A 170 27.71 -9.56 9.43
C PRO A 170 27.11 -10.53 10.47
N SER A 171 27.12 -10.15 11.75
CA SER A 171 26.49 -10.93 12.82
C SER A 171 24.97 -11.01 12.63
N LEU A 172 24.33 -9.89 12.32
CA LEU A 172 22.89 -9.84 12.10
C LEU A 172 22.48 -10.66 10.87
N ARG A 173 23.26 -10.60 9.80
CA ARG A 173 23.02 -11.43 8.61
C ARG A 173 23.09 -12.92 8.93
N LYS A 174 23.99 -13.31 9.84
CA LYS A 174 24.20 -14.72 10.19
C LYS A 174 23.14 -15.27 11.16
N GLU A 175 22.71 -14.47 12.14
CA GLU A 175 21.88 -14.92 13.26
C GLU A 175 20.42 -14.42 13.16
N GLY A 176 20.21 -13.25 12.61
CA GLY A 176 18.96 -12.53 12.76
C GLY A 176 17.93 -12.73 11.66
N LEU A 177 18.32 -13.24 10.51
CA LEU A 177 17.40 -13.41 9.37
C LEU A 177 16.66 -14.74 9.36
N ASN A 178 17.03 -15.68 10.24
CA ASN A 178 16.40 -17.00 10.32
C ASN A 178 14.91 -16.96 10.76
N HIS A 179 14.48 -15.86 11.36
CA HIS A 179 13.09 -15.67 11.80
C HIS A 179 12.26 -14.79 10.86
N VAL A 180 12.84 -14.35 9.75
CA VAL A 180 12.15 -13.54 8.77
C VAL A 180 11.60 -14.44 7.68
N LEU A 181 10.28 -14.44 7.52
CA LEU A 181 9.63 -15.18 6.45
C LEU A 181 9.91 -14.49 5.12
N THR A 182 10.45 -15.25 4.18
CA THR A 182 10.68 -14.80 2.80
C THR A 182 9.99 -15.73 1.82
N ASP A 183 9.66 -15.19 0.65
CA ASP A 183 9.24 -15.99 -0.49
C ASP A 183 10.45 -16.66 -1.19
N ASN A 184 10.18 -17.39 -2.27
CA ASN A 184 11.22 -18.10 -3.02
C ASN A 184 12.17 -17.17 -3.80
N GLU A 185 11.78 -15.92 -3.98
CA GLU A 185 12.56 -14.89 -4.68
C GLU A 185 13.39 -14.03 -3.71
N GLY A 186 13.22 -14.20 -2.40
CA GLY A 186 13.95 -13.46 -1.36
C GLY A 186 13.27 -12.18 -0.88
N TRP A 187 11.99 -11.96 -1.22
CA TRP A 187 11.21 -10.87 -0.65
C TRP A 187 10.63 -11.27 0.70
N MET A 188 10.56 -10.35 1.64
CA MET A 188 9.86 -10.57 2.90
C MET A 188 8.38 -10.84 2.62
N ASP A 189 7.85 -11.94 3.17
CA ASP A 189 6.46 -12.35 3.03
C ASP A 189 5.86 -12.64 4.42
N PRO A 190 5.47 -11.60 5.15
CA PRO A 190 4.98 -11.74 6.53
C PRO A 190 3.68 -12.52 6.65
N LEU A 191 2.93 -12.65 5.57
CA LEU A 191 1.64 -13.34 5.51
C LEU A 191 1.74 -14.77 4.96
N LYS A 192 2.93 -15.26 4.65
CA LYS A 192 3.15 -16.57 4.02
C LYS A 192 2.48 -17.73 4.78
N GLU A 193 2.58 -17.72 6.10
CA GLU A 193 2.01 -18.79 6.95
C GLU A 193 0.51 -18.58 7.22
N TYR A 194 0.06 -17.34 7.28
CA TYR A 194 -1.34 -17.01 7.58
C TYR A 194 -2.26 -17.08 6.35
N LEU A 195 -1.73 -16.76 5.20
CA LEU A 195 -2.46 -16.70 3.93
C LEU A 195 -1.69 -17.44 2.82
N PRO A 196 -1.44 -18.74 2.95
CA PRO A 196 -0.60 -19.47 1.99
C PRO A 196 -1.14 -19.43 0.55
N GLU A 197 -2.44 -19.30 0.38
CA GLU A 197 -3.13 -19.23 -0.91
C GLU A 197 -3.59 -17.81 -1.30
N GLY A 198 -3.20 -16.79 -0.53
CA GLY A 198 -3.71 -15.43 -0.68
C GLY A 198 -5.03 -15.20 0.08
N TYR A 199 -5.65 -14.05 -0.17
CA TYR A 199 -6.93 -13.72 0.46
C TYR A 199 -8.09 -14.50 -0.17
N LYS A 200 -9.07 -14.89 0.65
CA LYS A 200 -10.32 -15.48 0.17
C LYS A 200 -11.26 -14.34 -0.24
N PHE A 201 -11.49 -14.20 -1.53
CA PHE A 201 -12.39 -13.19 -2.10
C PHE A 201 -13.25 -13.85 -3.16
N ASN A 202 -14.57 -13.73 -3.05
CA ASN A 202 -15.52 -14.19 -4.05
C ASN A 202 -16.02 -13.00 -4.86
N GLU A 203 -15.65 -12.90 -6.14
CA GLU A 203 -15.98 -11.77 -7.01
C GLU A 203 -17.46 -11.61 -7.30
N ASP A 204 -18.22 -12.70 -7.24
CA ASP A 204 -19.67 -12.67 -7.45
C ASP A 204 -20.44 -12.18 -6.22
N ARG A 205 -19.77 -12.11 -5.08
CA ARG A 205 -20.39 -11.78 -3.79
C ARG A 205 -19.74 -10.58 -3.09
N ASP A 206 -18.42 -10.60 -2.93
CA ASP A 206 -17.72 -9.80 -1.92
C ASP A 206 -17.49 -8.34 -2.33
N TYR A 207 -17.86 -7.96 -3.55
CA TYR A 207 -17.92 -6.54 -3.94
C TYR A 207 -19.04 -5.76 -3.27
N LEU A 208 -20.07 -6.45 -2.76
CA LEU A 208 -21.17 -5.85 -2.01
C LEU A 208 -21.23 -6.47 -0.62
N LEU A 209 -21.44 -5.66 0.40
CA LEU A 209 -21.67 -6.16 1.75
C LEU A 209 -23.08 -6.76 1.87
N PRO A 210 -23.30 -7.75 2.76
CA PRO A 210 -24.64 -8.25 3.01
C PRO A 210 -25.52 -7.16 3.62
N ILE A 211 -26.78 -7.12 3.21
CA ILE A 211 -27.78 -6.34 3.92
C ILE A 211 -28.09 -7.06 5.23
N PRO A 212 -28.09 -6.37 6.39
CA PRO A 212 -28.38 -7.00 7.67
C PRO A 212 -29.73 -7.73 7.64
N PRO A 213 -29.82 -8.96 8.20
CA PRO A 213 -31.07 -9.72 8.18
C PRO A 213 -32.25 -8.98 8.81
N ASP A 214 -32.00 -8.20 9.85
CA ASP A 214 -33.02 -7.43 10.55
C ASP A 214 -33.66 -6.36 9.65
N GLU A 215 -32.86 -5.73 8.78
CA GLU A 215 -33.36 -4.75 7.80
C GLU A 215 -34.29 -5.40 6.77
N ILE A 216 -33.93 -6.60 6.30
CA ILE A 216 -34.77 -7.37 5.36
C ILE A 216 -36.08 -7.82 6.02
N GLN A 217 -36.05 -8.10 7.34
CA GLN A 217 -37.26 -8.44 8.08
C GLN A 217 -38.20 -7.21 8.27
N MET A 218 -37.63 -6.03 8.44
CA MET A 218 -38.38 -4.79 8.61
C MET A 218 -38.98 -4.27 7.29
N ASP A 219 -38.28 -4.46 6.19
CA ASP A 219 -38.71 -4.06 4.86
C ASP A 219 -38.69 -5.26 3.90
N HIS A 220 -39.85 -5.82 3.61
CA HIS A 220 -40.01 -6.98 2.73
C HIS A 220 -39.73 -6.69 1.23
N GLU A 221 -39.59 -5.43 0.85
CA GLU A 221 -39.20 -5.03 -0.51
C GLU A 221 -37.67 -5.14 -0.71
N LEU A 222 -36.89 -5.24 0.38
CA LEU A 222 -35.44 -5.42 0.32
C LEU A 222 -35.10 -6.86 -0.06
N ASN A 223 -34.26 -6.98 -1.08
CA ASN A 223 -33.64 -8.25 -1.48
C ASN A 223 -32.18 -8.26 -1.11
N GLN A 224 -31.70 -9.40 -0.62
CA GLN A 224 -30.29 -9.58 -0.26
C GLN A 224 -29.38 -9.40 -1.50
N ASN A 225 -28.19 -8.85 -1.27
CA ASN A 225 -27.17 -8.75 -2.31
C ASN A 225 -26.77 -10.13 -2.85
N PRO A 226 -26.40 -10.23 -4.14
CA PRO A 226 -26.07 -11.51 -4.78
C PRO A 226 -25.01 -12.30 -4.02
N GLY A 227 -25.23 -13.61 -3.93
CA GLY A 227 -24.28 -14.53 -3.29
C GLY A 227 -24.29 -14.58 -1.78
N TRP A 228 -25.04 -13.69 -1.10
CA TRP A 228 -25.22 -13.70 0.34
C TRP A 228 -26.47 -14.50 0.75
N PRO A 229 -26.46 -15.19 1.91
CA PRO A 229 -27.63 -15.93 2.37
C PRO A 229 -28.79 -14.98 2.69
N THR A 230 -29.99 -15.41 2.35
CA THR A 230 -31.23 -14.66 2.60
C THR A 230 -31.81 -14.88 3.99
N LYS A 231 -31.21 -15.78 4.78
CA LYS A 231 -31.58 -16.12 6.16
C LYS A 231 -30.35 -16.40 7.00
#